data_e0974957b342918d6ddd9e080f610b67
#
_entry.id   e0974957b342918d6ddd9e080f610b67
#
_cell.length_a   1.000
_cell.length_b   1.000
_cell.length_c   1.000
_cell.angle_alpha   90.00
_cell.angle_beta   90.00
_cell.angle_gamma   90.00
#
_symmetry.space_group_name_H-M   'P 1'
#
loop_
_entity.id
_entity.type
_entity.pdbx_description
1 polymer ?
#
loop_
_entity_poly.entity_id
_entity_poly.type
_entity_poly.pdbx_seq_one_letter_code
_entity_poly.pdbx_strand_id
1 'polypeptide(L)'
;MLRLFDGEKTYGNFQDNDLFAPYVRDVQVRSTVYCTTPGDQDRLTLSGVTGLKADSSLLASSGCTVIWREGFGEDMFRGRGFSLLLPEEQAHLVDGDGYVTLEFTGVEGDNIRHRFLAAGTYTGGSGRLYCSWWVVRQLGEETYGGLTLDSLSAAMADNRKIGEFWDGYASRYFVAPTKDGTPVPWEGSRLYRTYPFALAVYDDVLVKTVEQLQQNQRLLGLVSWLLGLASFGVGAVFSILLLRHRSRELKLQFILGQSRGSILVWALTEHGILSLLGVIIGAGGFWLAFRTAPAWGPVAGFWVMNLAGTALAYLLTMRRKFLESNLGRE
;
A
#
# COMPACT_ATOMS: atom_id res chain seq x y z
N MET A 1 13.72 24.66 -3.39
CA MET A 1 15.05 24.23 -3.84
C MET A 1 15.92 24.08 -2.61
N LEU A 2 16.30 22.87 -2.29
CA LEU A 2 17.08 22.56 -1.08
C LEU A 2 18.55 22.62 -1.42
N ARG A 3 19.26 23.66 -0.98
CA ARG A 3 20.72 23.69 -1.01
C ARG A 3 21.24 22.94 0.22
N LEU A 4 21.74 21.75 0.02
CA LEU A 4 22.55 21.05 1.00
C LEU A 4 24.00 21.47 0.79
N PHE A 5 24.62 22.05 1.81
CA PHE A 5 26.01 22.51 1.75
C PHE A 5 27.01 21.40 1.54
N ASP A 6 26.60 20.15 1.72
CA ASP A 6 27.42 18.99 1.48
C ASP A 6 26.49 17.81 1.19
N GLY A 7 26.23 17.59 -0.09
CA GLY A 7 25.38 16.48 -0.54
C GLY A 7 25.93 15.12 -0.12
N GLU A 8 27.24 15.01 0.07
CA GLU A 8 27.88 13.79 0.57
C GLU A 8 27.56 13.56 2.04
N LYS A 9 27.63 14.60 2.87
CA LYS A 9 27.28 14.46 4.29
C LYS A 9 25.83 14.08 4.49
N THR A 10 24.92 14.59 3.66
CA THR A 10 23.50 14.22 3.78
C THR A 10 23.25 12.79 3.33
N TYR A 11 23.87 12.39 2.22
CA TYR A 11 23.78 11.03 1.75
C TYR A 11 24.43 10.06 2.74
N GLY A 12 25.65 10.36 3.21
CA GLY A 12 26.35 9.59 4.23
C GLY A 12 25.59 9.54 5.56
N ASN A 13 24.95 10.63 5.98
CA ASN A 13 24.14 10.65 7.19
C ASN A 13 22.98 9.67 7.15
N PHE A 14 22.37 9.44 5.99
CA PHE A 14 21.29 8.47 5.83
C PHE A 14 21.78 7.04 5.64
N GLN A 15 22.95 6.84 5.07
CA GLN A 15 23.47 5.51 4.73
C GLN A 15 24.45 4.96 5.76
N ASP A 16 25.34 5.81 6.27
CA ASP A 16 26.49 5.39 7.09
C ASP A 16 26.46 5.95 8.51
N ASN A 17 25.53 6.85 8.83
CA ASN A 17 25.43 7.43 10.17
C ASN A 17 24.70 6.47 11.12
N ASP A 18 25.32 6.19 12.26
CA ASP A 18 24.75 5.39 13.35
C ASP A 18 23.37 5.87 13.82
N LEU A 19 23.03 7.13 13.57
CA LEU A 19 21.75 7.71 13.95
C LEU A 19 20.60 7.32 13.01
N PHE A 20 20.84 7.24 11.69
CA PHE A 20 19.80 6.99 10.69
C PHE A 20 19.84 5.57 10.12
N ALA A 21 21.03 4.99 9.99
CA ALA A 21 21.22 3.64 9.44
C ALA A 21 20.33 2.57 10.12
N PRO A 22 20.04 2.61 11.44
CA PRO A 22 19.15 1.66 12.07
C PRO A 22 17.68 1.77 11.63
N TYR A 23 17.29 2.91 11.07
CA TYR A 23 15.89 3.22 10.74
C TYR A 23 15.59 3.17 9.25
N VAL A 24 16.58 3.43 8.39
CA VAL A 24 16.36 3.58 6.95
C VAL A 24 17.18 2.59 6.15
N ARG A 25 16.66 2.23 4.98
CA ARG A 25 17.32 1.40 3.97
C ARG A 25 17.00 1.96 2.58
N ASP A 26 17.74 1.48 1.58
CA ASP A 26 17.51 1.83 0.17
C ASP A 26 17.46 3.36 -0.06
N VAL A 27 18.45 4.07 0.47
CA VAL A 27 18.55 5.52 0.29
C VAL A 27 18.78 5.83 -1.19
N GLN A 28 17.86 6.60 -1.76
CA GLN A 28 17.89 7.04 -3.15
C GLN A 28 18.03 8.56 -3.19
N VAL A 29 18.94 9.02 -4.02
CA VAL A 29 19.24 10.46 -4.13
C VAL A 29 19.12 10.87 -5.59
N ARG A 30 18.60 12.07 -5.82
CA ARG A 30 18.59 12.74 -7.11
C ARG A 30 19.11 14.16 -6.95
N SER A 31 20.00 14.55 -7.86
CA SER A 31 20.48 15.92 -8.04
C SER A 31 20.49 16.27 -9.52
N THR A 32 20.38 17.53 -9.84
CA THR A 32 20.31 18.00 -11.21
C THR A 32 21.35 19.06 -11.47
N VAL A 33 22.04 18.93 -12.59
CA VAL A 33 22.87 19.98 -13.18
C VAL A 33 22.39 20.27 -14.59
N TYR A 34 22.71 21.46 -15.08
CA TYR A 34 22.34 21.88 -16.42
C TYR A 34 23.55 21.88 -17.34
N CYS A 35 23.35 21.47 -18.56
CA CYS A 35 24.39 21.39 -19.57
C CYS A 35 23.85 21.76 -20.94
N THR A 36 24.72 21.90 -21.90
CA THR A 36 24.43 22.09 -23.32
C THR A 36 25.24 21.07 -24.14
N THR A 37 24.93 20.94 -25.42
CA THR A 37 25.80 20.24 -26.36
C THR A 37 26.72 21.21 -27.08
N PRO A 38 27.92 20.80 -27.53
CA PRO A 38 28.83 21.67 -28.26
C PRO A 38 28.17 22.25 -29.51
N GLY A 39 28.09 23.60 -29.58
CA GLY A 39 27.51 24.30 -30.71
C GLY A 39 26.00 24.48 -30.66
N ASP A 40 25.31 23.96 -29.68
CA ASP A 40 23.90 24.17 -29.42
C ASP A 40 23.70 24.92 -28.11
N GLN A 41 22.77 25.86 -28.07
CA GLN A 41 22.44 26.65 -26.89
C GLN A 41 21.26 26.07 -26.11
N ASP A 42 20.66 24.98 -26.60
CA ASP A 42 19.54 24.36 -25.93
C ASP A 42 19.99 23.74 -24.61
N ARG A 43 19.32 24.18 -23.55
CA ARG A 43 19.63 23.78 -22.18
C ARG A 43 19.10 22.38 -21.90
N LEU A 44 19.99 21.43 -21.70
CA LEU A 44 19.68 20.08 -21.30
C LEU A 44 19.71 19.93 -19.78
N THR A 45 18.95 18.99 -19.29
CA THR A 45 18.89 18.66 -17.86
C THR A 45 19.55 17.30 -17.62
N LEU A 46 20.66 17.30 -16.88
CA LEU A 46 21.37 16.09 -16.47
C LEU A 46 20.97 15.78 -15.00
N SER A 47 20.34 14.65 -14.79
CA SER A 47 19.93 14.17 -13.48
C SER A 47 20.84 13.04 -12.99
N GLY A 48 21.56 13.28 -11.92
CA GLY A 48 22.33 12.26 -11.21
C GLY A 48 21.43 11.51 -10.24
N VAL A 49 21.40 10.19 -10.38
CA VAL A 49 20.58 9.32 -9.54
C VAL A 49 21.41 8.16 -8.98
N THR A 50 21.03 7.64 -7.83
CA THR A 50 21.63 6.43 -7.23
C THR A 50 20.97 5.14 -7.73
N GLY A 51 19.88 5.24 -8.47
CA GLY A 51 19.14 4.15 -9.10
C GLY A 51 17.89 4.69 -9.76
N LEU A 52 17.24 3.90 -10.61
CA LEU A 52 16.04 4.32 -11.35
C LEU A 52 14.88 4.72 -10.43
N LYS A 53 14.82 4.15 -9.23
CA LYS A 53 13.81 4.46 -8.20
C LYS A 53 13.95 5.86 -7.60
N ALA A 54 15.11 6.51 -7.76
CA ALA A 54 15.34 7.85 -7.25
C ALA A 54 14.51 8.92 -7.99
N ASP A 55 14.05 8.63 -9.20
CA ASP A 55 13.16 9.51 -9.95
C ASP A 55 11.82 8.83 -10.25
N SER A 56 10.79 9.26 -9.53
CA SER A 56 9.43 8.76 -9.71
C SER A 56 8.87 9.03 -11.11
N SER A 57 9.41 10.04 -11.81
CA SER A 57 8.98 10.36 -13.18
C SER A 57 9.46 9.34 -14.21
N LEU A 58 10.57 8.63 -13.94
CA LEU A 58 11.05 7.52 -14.76
C LEU A 58 10.20 6.25 -14.58
N LEU A 59 9.70 6.02 -13.34
CA LEU A 59 8.96 4.81 -13.01
C LEU A 59 7.43 4.98 -13.10
N ALA A 60 6.94 6.21 -12.89
CA ALA A 60 5.51 6.48 -12.79
C ALA A 60 4.81 6.58 -14.14
N SER A 61 5.53 6.76 -15.23
CA SER A 61 4.92 6.63 -16.54
C SER A 61 4.73 5.13 -16.83
N SER A 62 3.50 4.67 -16.72
CA SER A 62 3.08 3.37 -17.24
C SER A 62 3.45 3.30 -18.74
N GLY A 63 4.67 2.87 -19.05
CA GLY A 63 5.19 2.86 -20.41
C GLY A 63 6.65 3.26 -20.56
N CYS A 64 7.36 3.66 -19.50
CA CYS A 64 8.80 3.90 -19.58
C CYS A 64 9.52 2.54 -19.76
N THR A 65 10.12 2.36 -20.91
CA THR A 65 10.94 1.18 -21.21
C THR A 65 12.38 1.62 -21.37
N VAL A 66 13.28 0.98 -20.62
CA VAL A 66 14.73 1.22 -20.72
C VAL A 66 15.36 0.14 -21.58
N ILE A 67 16.09 0.54 -22.62
CA ILE A 67 16.85 -0.34 -23.51
C ILE A 67 18.33 -0.13 -23.22
N TRP A 68 18.92 -1.08 -22.53
CA TRP A 68 20.34 -1.04 -22.20
C TRP A 68 21.21 -1.49 -23.37
N ARG A 69 22.34 -0.81 -23.55
CA ARG A 69 23.41 -1.28 -24.42
C ARG A 69 24.09 -2.49 -23.78
N GLU A 70 24.67 -3.38 -24.60
CA GLU A 70 25.37 -4.55 -24.12
C GLU A 70 26.47 -4.20 -23.12
N GLY A 71 26.48 -4.89 -21.98
CA GLY A 71 27.38 -4.63 -20.86
C GLY A 71 26.95 -3.56 -19.88
N PHE A 72 25.79 -2.92 -20.08
CA PHE A 72 25.22 -1.92 -19.16
C PHE A 72 23.93 -2.41 -18.51
N GLY A 73 23.61 -1.81 -17.37
CA GLY A 73 22.42 -2.07 -16.59
C GLY A 73 22.26 -1.02 -15.50
N GLU A 74 21.33 -1.25 -14.58
CA GLU A 74 21.05 -0.32 -13.47
C GLU A 74 22.28 -0.06 -12.58
N ASP A 75 23.26 -0.96 -12.56
CA ASP A 75 24.49 -0.81 -11.79
C ASP A 75 25.36 0.39 -12.24
N MET A 76 25.14 0.95 -13.45
CA MET A 76 25.80 2.18 -13.88
C MET A 76 25.57 3.33 -12.89
N PHE A 77 24.43 3.37 -12.23
CA PHE A 77 24.09 4.45 -11.29
C PHE A 77 24.85 4.35 -9.96
N ARG A 78 25.44 3.20 -9.66
CA ARG A 78 26.28 3.00 -8.46
C ARG A 78 27.75 3.32 -8.72
N GLY A 79 28.13 3.36 -10.00
CA GLY A 79 29.51 3.62 -10.44
C GLY A 79 29.86 5.10 -10.44
N ARG A 80 31.18 5.40 -10.60
CA ARG A 80 31.74 6.74 -10.81
C ARG A 80 32.10 6.99 -12.28
N GLY A 81 31.73 6.08 -13.18
CA GLY A 81 31.99 6.22 -14.60
C GLY A 81 31.05 7.22 -15.25
N PHE A 82 31.57 7.99 -16.22
CA PHE A 82 30.79 8.93 -17.02
C PHE A 82 29.95 8.16 -18.04
N SER A 83 28.87 7.55 -17.58
CA SER A 83 27.90 6.82 -18.39
C SER A 83 26.56 7.52 -18.35
N LEU A 84 25.82 7.49 -19.47
CA LEU A 84 24.62 8.27 -19.68
C LEU A 84 23.47 7.40 -20.21
N LEU A 85 22.31 7.53 -19.62
CA LEU A 85 21.05 7.01 -20.13
C LEU A 85 20.28 8.19 -20.76
N LEU A 86 19.91 8.07 -22.03
CA LEU A 86 19.29 9.14 -22.81
C LEU A 86 17.82 8.86 -23.11
N PRO A 87 16.96 9.87 -23.20
CA PRO A 87 15.66 9.70 -23.86
C PRO A 87 15.89 9.34 -25.34
N GLU A 88 15.02 8.51 -25.89
CA GLU A 88 15.12 8.05 -27.28
C GLU A 88 15.14 9.24 -28.28
N GLU A 89 14.43 10.30 -27.96
CA GLU A 89 14.39 11.55 -28.76
C GLU A 89 15.76 12.21 -28.89
N GLN A 90 16.65 12.01 -27.93
CA GLN A 90 18.00 12.56 -27.88
C GLN A 90 19.10 11.55 -28.30
N ALA A 91 18.72 10.39 -28.83
CA ALA A 91 19.66 9.38 -29.32
C ALA A 91 20.57 9.91 -30.43
N HIS A 92 20.16 10.97 -31.15
CA HIS A 92 20.95 11.63 -32.18
C HIS A 92 22.20 12.37 -31.64
N LEU A 93 22.27 12.63 -30.32
CA LEU A 93 23.43 13.23 -29.66
C LEU A 93 24.64 12.27 -29.53
N VAL A 94 24.40 10.97 -29.73
CA VAL A 94 25.45 9.93 -29.63
C VAL A 94 26.34 9.97 -30.88
N ASP A 95 27.63 10.16 -30.68
CA ASP A 95 28.62 10.12 -31.77
C ASP A 95 28.84 8.70 -32.32
N GLY A 96 29.61 8.58 -33.42
CA GLY A 96 29.92 7.28 -34.05
C GLY A 96 30.66 6.32 -33.14
N ASP A 97 31.34 6.77 -32.10
CA ASP A 97 32.06 5.99 -31.11
C ASP A 97 31.17 5.58 -29.92
N GLY A 98 29.92 6.07 -29.87
CA GLY A 98 28.95 5.76 -28.80
C GLY A 98 29.05 6.69 -27.60
N TYR A 99 29.61 7.90 -27.74
CA TYR A 99 29.73 8.89 -26.70
C TYR A 99 28.83 10.11 -26.97
N VAL A 100 28.50 10.80 -25.89
CA VAL A 100 27.83 12.10 -25.91
C VAL A 100 28.74 13.11 -25.24
N THR A 101 29.03 14.21 -25.91
CA THR A 101 29.80 15.32 -25.34
C THR A 101 28.86 16.37 -24.78
N LEU A 102 28.99 16.69 -23.50
CA LEU A 102 28.23 17.72 -22.81
C LEU A 102 29.15 18.85 -22.36
N GLU A 103 28.66 20.08 -22.46
CA GLU A 103 29.33 21.29 -22.00
C GLU A 103 28.65 21.83 -20.76
N PHE A 104 29.44 22.23 -19.78
CA PHE A 104 28.99 22.80 -18.53
C PHE A 104 29.68 24.16 -18.34
N THR A 105 28.97 25.13 -17.79
CA THR A 105 29.57 26.41 -17.43
C THR A 105 30.18 26.32 -16.05
N GLY A 106 31.48 26.43 -15.94
CA GLY A 106 32.21 26.40 -14.67
C GLY A 106 31.96 27.61 -13.79
N VAL A 107 32.43 27.56 -12.56
CA VAL A 107 32.30 28.65 -11.56
C VAL A 107 32.93 29.95 -12.04
N GLU A 108 34.02 29.86 -12.79
CA GLU A 108 34.73 31.04 -13.37
C GLU A 108 34.16 31.48 -14.72
N GLY A 109 33.08 30.81 -15.20
CA GLY A 109 32.47 31.13 -16.49
C GLY A 109 33.14 30.44 -17.69
N ASP A 110 34.06 29.56 -17.45
CA ASP A 110 34.71 28.72 -18.46
C ASP A 110 33.79 27.57 -18.89
N ASN A 111 34.01 27.06 -20.12
CA ASN A 111 33.26 25.92 -20.63
C ASN A 111 34.04 24.63 -20.36
N ILE A 112 33.48 23.79 -19.50
CA ILE A 112 34.03 22.49 -19.15
C ILE A 112 33.33 21.43 -20.01
N ARG A 113 34.11 20.59 -20.72
CA ARG A 113 33.58 19.54 -21.60
C ARG A 113 33.86 18.15 -21.01
N HIS A 114 32.78 17.37 -20.92
CA HIS A 114 32.91 15.97 -20.53
C HIS A 114 32.30 15.03 -21.58
N ARG A 115 32.93 13.91 -21.82
CA ARG A 115 32.42 12.84 -22.68
C ARG A 115 31.78 11.75 -21.83
N PHE A 116 30.56 11.41 -22.17
CA PHE A 116 29.78 10.35 -21.52
C PHE A 116 29.58 9.19 -22.47
N LEU A 117 29.80 7.97 -22.02
CA LEU A 117 29.48 6.78 -22.76
C LEU A 117 27.96 6.52 -22.71
N ALA A 118 27.33 6.41 -23.88
CA ALA A 118 25.88 6.11 -23.94
C ALA A 118 25.65 4.66 -23.50
N ALA A 119 25.02 4.52 -22.33
CA ALA A 119 24.72 3.22 -21.70
C ALA A 119 23.40 2.61 -22.17
N GLY A 120 22.52 3.43 -22.74
CA GLY A 120 21.22 3.00 -23.24
C GLY A 120 20.28 4.16 -23.52
N THR A 121 19.08 3.83 -23.96
CA THR A 121 18.02 4.79 -24.19
C THR A 121 16.75 4.41 -23.42
N TYR A 122 15.87 5.37 -23.20
CA TYR A 122 14.57 5.10 -22.59
C TYR A 122 13.46 5.83 -23.35
N THR A 123 12.27 5.22 -23.37
CA THR A 123 11.04 5.79 -23.94
C THR A 123 10.08 6.21 -22.84
N GLY A 124 9.43 7.32 -23.04
CA GLY A 124 8.54 7.90 -22.01
C GLY A 124 9.33 8.63 -20.92
N GLY A 125 8.67 9.36 -20.05
CA GLY A 125 9.30 10.04 -18.93
C GLY A 125 9.58 11.52 -19.15
N SER A 126 10.59 12.07 -18.47
CA SER A 126 10.81 13.53 -18.30
C SER A 126 11.67 14.18 -19.36
N GLY A 127 12.17 13.46 -20.36
CA GLY A 127 13.11 13.99 -21.37
C GLY A 127 14.48 14.39 -20.81
N ARG A 128 14.86 13.90 -19.63
CA ARG A 128 16.13 14.21 -18.95
C ARG A 128 17.21 13.20 -19.30
N LEU A 129 18.44 13.66 -19.27
CA LEU A 129 19.60 12.79 -19.26
C LEU A 129 19.83 12.23 -17.86
N TYR A 130 20.15 10.94 -17.74
CA TYR A 130 20.41 10.31 -16.43
C TYR A 130 21.82 9.72 -16.38
N CYS A 131 22.52 9.99 -15.28
CA CYS A 131 23.82 9.39 -14.98
C CYS A 131 23.90 9.05 -13.49
N SER A 132 25.07 8.50 -13.08
CA SER A 132 25.34 8.27 -11.67
C SER A 132 25.34 9.59 -10.86
N TRP A 133 24.77 9.55 -9.66
CA TRP A 133 24.80 10.68 -8.74
C TRP A 133 26.22 11.13 -8.42
N TRP A 134 27.19 10.22 -8.35
CA TRP A 134 28.58 10.53 -8.08
C TRP A 134 29.21 11.39 -9.18
N VAL A 135 28.82 11.18 -10.44
CA VAL A 135 29.24 12.01 -11.56
C VAL A 135 28.66 13.43 -11.46
N VAL A 136 27.36 13.53 -11.20
CA VAL A 136 26.71 14.84 -11.04
C VAL A 136 27.27 15.59 -9.83
N ARG A 137 27.64 14.89 -8.76
CA ARG A 137 28.31 15.50 -7.62
C ARG A 137 29.62 16.14 -8.04
N GLN A 138 30.47 15.42 -8.75
CA GLN A 138 31.75 15.94 -9.27
C GLN A 138 31.50 17.16 -10.17
N LEU A 139 30.59 17.06 -11.13
CA LEU A 139 30.21 18.16 -12.01
C LEU A 139 29.63 19.36 -11.24
N GLY A 140 28.84 19.13 -10.21
CA GLY A 140 28.27 20.18 -9.37
C GLY A 140 29.36 20.95 -8.58
N GLU A 141 30.40 20.28 -8.15
CA GLU A 141 31.56 20.93 -7.55
C GLU A 141 32.32 21.79 -8.56
N GLU A 142 32.52 21.29 -9.79
CA GLU A 142 33.22 21.99 -10.88
C GLU A 142 32.42 23.19 -11.40
N THR A 143 31.07 23.06 -11.48
CA THR A 143 30.21 24.06 -12.14
C THR A 143 29.59 25.07 -11.18
N TYR A 144 29.25 24.68 -9.95
CA TYR A 144 28.51 25.51 -9.01
C TYR A 144 29.23 25.69 -7.67
N GLY A 145 30.42 25.11 -7.48
CA GLY A 145 31.11 25.10 -6.20
C GLY A 145 30.36 24.30 -5.12
N GLY A 146 29.43 23.44 -5.53
CA GLY A 146 28.67 22.57 -4.64
C GLY A 146 27.46 21.94 -5.32
N LEU A 147 26.94 20.90 -4.73
CA LEU A 147 25.82 20.14 -5.26
C LEU A 147 24.50 20.50 -4.54
N THR A 148 23.42 20.64 -5.29
CA THR A 148 22.06 20.74 -4.78
C THR A 148 21.38 19.38 -4.85
N LEU A 149 20.75 18.94 -3.74
CA LEU A 149 19.85 17.80 -3.76
C LEU A 149 18.45 18.23 -4.18
N ASP A 150 17.89 17.61 -5.21
CA ASP A 150 16.49 17.82 -5.63
C ASP A 150 15.56 16.99 -4.78
N SER A 151 15.94 15.72 -4.56
CA SER A 151 15.17 14.80 -3.73
C SER A 151 16.08 13.75 -3.10
N LEU A 152 15.70 13.35 -1.90
CA LEU A 152 16.23 12.20 -1.21
C LEU A 152 15.03 11.37 -0.77
N SER A 153 15.03 10.09 -1.08
CA SER A 153 14.04 9.14 -0.60
C SER A 153 14.72 7.96 0.08
N ALA A 154 14.13 7.47 1.14
CA ALA A 154 14.61 6.30 1.86
C ALA A 154 13.41 5.46 2.30
N ALA A 155 13.59 4.15 2.29
CA ALA A 155 12.60 3.24 2.85
C ALA A 155 12.88 3.03 4.34
N MET A 156 11.82 2.94 5.14
CA MET A 156 11.97 2.52 6.54
C MET A 156 12.43 1.06 6.59
N ALA A 157 13.43 0.76 7.42
CA ALA A 157 13.90 -0.60 7.64
C ALA A 157 12.85 -1.44 8.40
N ASP A 158 12.17 -0.81 9.38
CA ASP A 158 11.06 -1.37 10.12
C ASP A 158 10.00 -0.29 10.38
N ASN A 159 8.82 -0.46 9.80
CA ASN A 159 7.72 0.50 9.93
C ASN A 159 7.22 0.66 11.39
N ARG A 160 7.50 -0.29 12.28
CA ARG A 160 7.15 -0.18 13.70
C ARG A 160 7.96 0.91 14.41
N LYS A 161 9.12 1.24 13.87
CA LYS A 161 10.03 2.25 14.42
C LYS A 161 9.81 3.65 13.85
N ILE A 162 8.77 3.86 13.04
CA ILE A 162 8.51 5.16 12.41
C ILE A 162 8.26 6.25 13.45
N GLY A 163 7.54 5.95 14.52
CA GLY A 163 7.30 6.89 15.62
C GLY A 163 8.61 7.27 16.33
N GLU A 164 9.45 6.29 16.64
CA GLU A 164 10.75 6.53 17.28
C GLU A 164 11.70 7.34 16.37
N PHE A 165 11.74 7.04 15.09
CA PHE A 165 12.49 7.82 14.09
C PHE A 165 11.96 9.26 14.03
N TRP A 166 10.64 9.43 14.00
CA TRP A 166 10.00 10.74 13.93
C TRP A 166 10.30 11.59 15.15
N ASP A 167 10.05 11.09 16.34
CA ASP A 167 10.22 11.82 17.60
C ASP A 167 11.69 12.08 17.93
N GLY A 168 12.55 11.11 17.64
CA GLY A 168 13.98 11.20 17.94
C GLY A 168 14.78 12.06 16.98
N TYR A 169 14.50 11.98 15.68
CA TYR A 169 15.36 12.54 14.64
C TYR A 169 14.62 13.40 13.63
N ALA A 170 13.53 12.92 13.03
CA ALA A 170 12.87 13.65 11.96
C ALA A 170 12.38 15.00 12.44
N SER A 171 11.81 15.04 13.62
CA SER A 171 11.33 16.25 14.27
C SER A 171 12.42 17.30 14.56
N ARG A 172 13.67 16.89 14.69
CA ARG A 172 14.80 17.80 14.98
C ARG A 172 15.45 18.41 13.74
N TYR A 173 15.41 17.68 12.62
CA TYR A 173 16.17 18.02 11.42
C TYR A 173 15.28 18.41 10.24
N PHE A 174 14.02 18.05 10.26
CA PHE A 174 13.09 18.28 9.15
C PHE A 174 11.92 19.18 9.58
N VAL A 175 11.37 19.86 8.61
CA VAL A 175 10.16 20.67 8.77
C VAL A 175 8.99 19.85 8.31
N ALA A 176 7.98 19.66 9.16
CA ALA A 176 6.75 18.99 8.77
C ALA A 176 5.94 19.89 7.82
N PRO A 177 5.42 19.40 6.69
CA PRO A 177 4.48 20.15 5.87
C PRO A 177 3.19 20.35 6.67
N THR A 178 2.65 21.58 6.63
CA THR A 178 1.30 21.84 7.12
C THR A 178 0.26 21.29 6.17
N LYS A 179 -1.01 21.27 6.61
CA LYS A 179 -2.16 20.92 5.74
C LYS A 179 -2.22 21.78 4.46
N ASP A 180 -1.66 22.99 4.51
CA ASP A 180 -1.63 23.94 3.39
C ASP A 180 -0.36 23.82 2.53
N GLY A 181 0.47 22.81 2.77
CA GLY A 181 1.74 22.61 2.06
C GLY A 181 2.84 23.60 2.45
N THR A 182 2.60 24.52 3.38
CA THR A 182 3.63 25.42 3.90
C THR A 182 4.43 24.69 4.96
N PRO A 183 5.79 24.72 4.90
CA PRO A 183 6.61 24.08 5.90
C PRO A 183 6.49 24.81 7.25
N VAL A 184 6.14 24.07 8.30
CA VAL A 184 6.15 24.60 9.68
C VAL A 184 7.53 24.41 10.27
N PRO A 185 8.12 25.47 10.84
CA PRO A 185 9.36 25.35 11.59
C PRO A 185 9.15 24.44 12.80
N TRP A 186 10.02 23.46 12.93
CA TRP A 186 10.10 22.71 14.17
C TRP A 186 10.81 23.55 15.22
N GLU A 187 10.12 23.90 16.29
CA GLU A 187 10.70 24.65 17.41
C GLU A 187 11.88 23.87 18.00
N GLY A 188 13.08 24.43 17.92
CA GLY A 188 14.30 23.84 18.46
C GLY A 188 15.33 23.34 17.43
N SER A 189 14.99 23.22 16.16
CA SER A 189 15.96 22.85 15.14
C SER A 189 16.92 24.01 14.81
N ARG A 190 18.21 23.85 15.12
CA ARG A 190 19.25 24.81 14.69
C ARG A 190 19.41 24.88 13.17
N LEU A 191 19.16 23.77 12.48
CA LEU A 191 19.20 23.64 11.02
C LEU A 191 18.05 24.36 10.35
N TYR A 192 16.90 24.50 11.01
CA TYR A 192 15.74 25.21 10.47
C TYR A 192 16.04 26.67 10.12
N ARG A 193 16.83 27.37 10.94
CA ARG A 193 17.15 28.78 10.69
C ARG A 193 18.01 28.99 9.44
N THR A 194 18.73 27.96 9.03
CA THR A 194 19.69 28.04 7.92
C THR A 194 19.16 27.29 6.66
N TYR A 195 18.49 26.15 6.83
CA TYR A 195 18.06 25.26 5.73
C TYR A 195 16.81 24.45 6.11
N PRO A 196 15.61 24.89 5.70
CA PRO A 196 14.39 24.14 5.97
C PRO A 196 14.31 22.91 5.04
N PHE A 197 14.47 21.73 5.59
CA PHE A 197 14.20 20.47 4.89
C PHE A 197 12.76 20.03 5.18
N ALA A 198 11.95 19.88 4.16
CA ALA A 198 10.64 19.26 4.30
C ALA A 198 10.79 17.74 4.14
N LEU A 199 10.37 16.99 5.15
CA LEU A 199 10.24 15.55 5.06
C LEU A 199 8.79 15.24 4.68
N ALA A 200 8.58 14.75 3.46
CA ALA A 200 7.30 14.18 3.06
C ALA A 200 7.31 12.69 3.40
N VAL A 201 6.41 12.28 4.26
CA VAL A 201 6.17 10.85 4.52
C VAL A 201 5.09 10.40 3.56
N TYR A 202 5.46 9.59 2.56
CA TYR A 202 4.51 9.02 1.59
C TYR A 202 3.57 7.97 2.21
N ASP A 203 3.66 7.76 3.52
CA ASP A 203 2.78 6.86 4.29
C ASP A 203 1.36 7.42 4.51
N ASP A 204 1.11 8.70 4.26
CA ASP A 204 -0.24 9.27 4.41
C ASP A 204 -1.29 8.53 3.56
N VAL A 205 -0.91 8.08 2.37
CA VAL A 205 -1.79 7.27 1.51
C VAL A 205 -1.97 5.89 2.12
N LEU A 206 -0.90 5.30 2.66
CA LEU A 206 -0.93 3.97 3.27
C LEU A 206 -1.70 4.00 4.59
N VAL A 207 -1.48 5.02 5.43
CA VAL A 207 -2.23 5.23 6.68
C VAL A 207 -3.71 5.44 6.38
N LYS A 208 -4.07 6.31 5.43
CA LYS A 208 -5.47 6.51 5.01
C LYS A 208 -6.09 5.23 4.43
N THR A 209 -5.32 4.47 3.65
CA THR A 209 -5.78 3.19 3.10
C THR A 209 -5.99 2.16 4.20
N VAL A 210 -5.10 2.08 5.19
CA VAL A 210 -5.23 1.19 6.35
C VAL A 210 -6.41 1.62 7.22
N GLU A 211 -6.60 2.91 7.47
CA GLU A 211 -7.76 3.43 8.19
C GLU A 211 -9.07 3.13 7.46
N GLN A 212 -9.11 3.32 6.13
CA GLN A 212 -10.26 2.94 5.30
C GLN A 212 -10.53 1.43 5.33
N LEU A 213 -9.48 0.60 5.27
CA LEU A 213 -9.61 -0.85 5.39
C LEU A 213 -10.14 -1.25 6.77
N GLN A 214 -9.64 -0.64 7.85
CA GLN A 214 -10.13 -0.89 9.20
C GLN A 214 -11.60 -0.44 9.38
N GLN A 215 -11.95 0.70 8.80
CA GLN A 215 -13.32 1.22 8.81
C GLN A 215 -14.25 0.30 8.01
N ASN A 216 -13.82 -0.18 6.85
CA ASN A 216 -14.54 -1.17 6.05
C ASN A 216 -14.68 -2.51 6.78
N GLN A 217 -13.64 -2.96 7.49
CA GLN A 217 -13.72 -4.17 8.31
C GLN A 217 -14.73 -4.03 9.45
N ARG A 218 -14.81 -2.87 10.11
CA ARG A 218 -15.83 -2.60 11.14
C ARG A 218 -17.23 -2.61 10.55
N LEU A 219 -17.44 -1.96 9.40
CA LEU A 219 -18.72 -1.97 8.69
C LEU A 219 -19.12 -3.38 8.26
N LEU A 220 -18.20 -4.14 7.67
CA LEU A 220 -18.43 -5.54 7.31
C LEU A 220 -18.76 -6.41 8.53
N GLY A 221 -18.09 -6.17 9.66
CA GLY A 221 -18.41 -6.80 10.93
C GLY A 221 -19.84 -6.53 11.37
N LEU A 222 -20.28 -5.27 11.32
CA LEU A 222 -21.63 -4.85 11.69
C LEU A 222 -22.69 -5.45 10.74
N VAL A 223 -22.43 -5.43 9.43
CA VAL A 223 -23.31 -6.08 8.44
C VAL A 223 -23.40 -7.58 8.68
N SER A 224 -22.28 -8.24 8.98
CA SER A 224 -22.28 -9.67 9.32
C SER A 224 -23.10 -9.99 10.55
N TRP A 225 -23.05 -9.14 11.60
CA TRP A 225 -23.87 -9.27 12.78
C TRP A 225 -25.37 -9.12 12.46
N LEU A 226 -25.74 -8.13 11.65
CA LEU A 226 -27.13 -7.93 11.22
C LEU A 226 -27.64 -9.11 10.39
N LEU A 227 -26.84 -9.64 9.48
CA LEU A 227 -27.17 -10.83 8.71
C LEU A 227 -27.30 -12.07 9.61
N GLY A 228 -26.44 -12.19 10.63
CA GLY A 228 -26.56 -13.25 11.64
C GLY A 228 -27.89 -13.19 12.40
N LEU A 229 -28.27 -12.00 12.87
CA LEU A 229 -29.58 -11.78 13.53
C LEU A 229 -30.76 -12.06 12.59
N ALA A 230 -30.67 -11.64 11.32
CA ALA A 230 -31.67 -11.95 10.32
C ALA A 230 -31.79 -13.46 10.10
N SER A 231 -30.67 -14.16 9.97
CA SER A 231 -30.64 -15.64 9.83
C SER A 231 -31.26 -16.35 11.04
N PHE A 232 -30.95 -15.87 12.25
CA PHE A 232 -31.58 -16.34 13.49
C PHE A 232 -33.12 -16.14 13.45
N GLY A 233 -33.57 -14.94 13.07
CA GLY A 233 -34.99 -14.62 12.94
C GLY A 233 -35.71 -15.51 11.92
N VAL A 234 -35.10 -15.72 10.76
CA VAL A 234 -35.65 -16.60 9.71
C VAL A 234 -35.79 -18.04 10.23
N GLY A 235 -34.75 -18.57 10.89
CA GLY A 235 -34.78 -19.88 11.51
C GLY A 235 -35.93 -20.03 12.53
N ALA A 236 -36.10 -19.01 13.38
CA ALA A 236 -37.15 -18.99 14.39
C ALA A 236 -38.57 -18.94 13.76
N VAL A 237 -38.79 -18.03 12.81
CA VAL A 237 -40.10 -17.88 12.14
C VAL A 237 -40.48 -19.13 11.37
N PHE A 238 -39.52 -19.67 10.60
CA PHE A 238 -39.75 -20.90 9.82
C PHE A 238 -40.10 -22.07 10.72
N SER A 239 -39.41 -22.19 11.85
CA SER A 239 -39.68 -23.25 12.85
C SER A 239 -41.05 -23.11 13.50
N ILE A 240 -41.48 -21.87 13.82
CA ILE A 240 -42.81 -21.63 14.35
C ILE A 240 -43.90 -22.05 13.34
N LEU A 241 -43.70 -21.73 12.07
CA LEU A 241 -44.63 -22.13 11.00
C LEU A 241 -44.70 -23.66 10.83
N LEU A 242 -43.55 -24.32 10.83
CA LEU A 242 -43.49 -25.79 10.78
C LEU A 242 -44.18 -26.44 11.97
N LEU A 243 -43.92 -25.93 13.17
CA LEU A 243 -44.57 -26.44 14.38
C LEU A 243 -46.09 -26.27 14.35
N ARG A 244 -46.58 -25.12 13.82
CA ARG A 244 -48.04 -24.93 13.65
C ARG A 244 -48.60 -25.94 12.63
N HIS A 245 -47.92 -26.18 11.54
CA HIS A 245 -48.37 -27.10 10.53
C HIS A 245 -48.38 -28.54 11.01
N ARG A 246 -47.34 -28.99 11.71
CA ARG A 246 -47.18 -30.35 12.23
C ARG A 246 -47.72 -30.55 13.67
N SER A 247 -48.52 -29.63 14.18
CA SER A 247 -48.96 -29.65 15.56
C SER A 247 -49.76 -30.92 15.93
N ARG A 248 -50.48 -31.54 14.97
CA ARG A 248 -51.22 -32.78 15.17
C ARG A 248 -50.27 -34.00 15.28
N GLU A 249 -49.27 -34.10 14.43
CA GLU A 249 -48.28 -35.18 14.47
C GLU A 249 -47.46 -35.15 15.76
N LEU A 250 -47.04 -33.96 16.21
CA LEU A 250 -46.29 -33.78 17.44
C LEU A 250 -47.11 -34.15 18.70
N LYS A 251 -48.41 -33.89 18.68
CA LYS A 251 -49.33 -34.35 19.74
C LYS A 251 -49.46 -35.84 19.77
N LEU A 252 -49.56 -36.51 18.60
CA LEU A 252 -49.63 -37.97 18.54
C LEU A 252 -48.33 -38.63 19.05
N GLN A 253 -47.18 -38.08 18.63
CA GLN A 253 -45.86 -38.59 19.13
C GLN A 253 -45.73 -38.45 20.65
N PHE A 254 -46.22 -37.36 21.20
CA PHE A 254 -46.23 -37.15 22.65
C PHE A 254 -47.19 -38.12 23.35
N ILE A 255 -48.37 -38.40 22.82
CA ILE A 255 -49.35 -39.35 23.35
C ILE A 255 -48.75 -40.80 23.29
N LEU A 256 -47.96 -41.11 22.27
CA LEU A 256 -47.24 -42.37 22.11
C LEU A 256 -46.02 -42.52 23.05
N GLY A 257 -45.77 -41.57 23.94
CA GLY A 257 -44.77 -41.64 24.99
C GLY A 257 -43.39 -41.13 24.63
N GLN A 258 -43.21 -40.43 23.49
CA GLN A 258 -41.96 -39.80 23.15
C GLN A 258 -41.64 -38.62 24.10
N SER A 259 -40.38 -38.59 24.57
CA SER A 259 -39.91 -37.46 25.42
C SER A 259 -39.80 -36.16 24.64
N ARG A 260 -39.98 -35.03 25.30
CA ARG A 260 -39.82 -33.70 24.68
C ARG A 260 -38.45 -33.49 24.09
N GLY A 261 -37.41 -34.01 24.75
CA GLY A 261 -36.05 -33.92 24.26
C GLY A 261 -35.85 -34.71 22.96
N SER A 262 -36.44 -35.90 22.86
CA SER A 262 -36.38 -36.70 21.62
C SER A 262 -37.07 -35.98 20.42
N ILE A 263 -38.23 -35.40 20.67
CA ILE A 263 -38.95 -34.64 19.64
C ILE A 263 -38.16 -33.41 19.20
N LEU A 264 -37.53 -32.68 20.16
CA LEU A 264 -36.68 -31.53 19.86
C LEU A 264 -35.46 -31.94 19.03
N VAL A 265 -34.73 -32.98 19.45
CA VAL A 265 -33.54 -33.46 18.72
C VAL A 265 -33.89 -33.88 17.30
N TRP A 266 -34.99 -34.65 17.14
CA TRP A 266 -35.44 -35.07 15.83
C TRP A 266 -35.78 -33.88 14.91
N ALA A 267 -36.52 -32.91 15.41
CA ALA A 267 -36.89 -31.72 14.69
C ALA A 267 -35.68 -30.85 14.31
N LEU A 268 -34.70 -30.71 15.24
CA LEU A 268 -33.46 -29.99 14.97
C LEU A 268 -32.62 -30.71 13.92
N THR A 269 -32.58 -32.04 13.96
CA THR A 269 -31.84 -32.83 12.97
C THR A 269 -32.45 -32.67 11.57
N GLU A 270 -33.78 -32.77 11.45
CA GLU A 270 -34.49 -32.56 10.17
C GLU A 270 -34.22 -31.14 9.61
N HIS A 271 -34.40 -30.11 10.46
CA HIS A 271 -34.11 -28.74 10.06
C HIS A 271 -32.64 -28.53 9.72
N GLY A 272 -31.73 -29.14 10.49
CA GLY A 272 -30.29 -29.08 10.28
C GLY A 272 -29.88 -29.65 8.92
N ILE A 273 -30.45 -30.79 8.52
CA ILE A 273 -30.19 -31.40 7.21
C ILE A 273 -30.70 -30.50 6.09
N LEU A 274 -31.95 -30.00 6.21
CA LEU A 274 -32.53 -29.11 5.19
C LEU A 274 -31.75 -27.82 5.05
N SER A 275 -31.36 -27.20 6.16
CA SER A 275 -30.57 -25.97 6.15
C SER A 275 -29.14 -26.18 5.63
N LEU A 276 -28.53 -27.35 5.89
CA LEU A 276 -27.22 -27.73 5.34
C LEU A 276 -27.29 -27.88 3.82
N LEU A 277 -28.35 -28.52 3.29
CA LEU A 277 -28.58 -28.58 1.85
C LEU A 277 -28.69 -27.18 1.25
N GLY A 278 -29.41 -26.28 1.90
CA GLY A 278 -29.51 -24.88 1.47
C GLY A 278 -28.16 -24.18 1.45
N VAL A 279 -27.31 -24.42 2.45
CA VAL A 279 -25.93 -23.90 2.50
C VAL A 279 -25.08 -24.43 1.34
N ILE A 280 -25.17 -25.73 1.04
CA ILE A 280 -24.41 -26.36 -0.06
C ILE A 280 -24.84 -25.77 -1.41
N ILE A 281 -26.15 -25.62 -1.64
CA ILE A 281 -26.69 -25.03 -2.86
C ILE A 281 -26.26 -23.56 -2.98
N GLY A 282 -26.36 -22.80 -1.89
CA GLY A 282 -25.95 -21.40 -1.85
C GLY A 282 -24.45 -21.23 -2.09
N ALA A 283 -23.62 -22.05 -1.46
CA ALA A 283 -22.16 -22.05 -1.66
C ALA A 283 -21.78 -22.44 -3.09
N GLY A 284 -22.47 -23.41 -3.69
CA GLY A 284 -22.30 -23.81 -5.09
C GLY A 284 -22.68 -22.69 -6.05
N GLY A 285 -23.81 -22.02 -5.81
CA GLY A 285 -24.26 -20.86 -6.59
C GLY A 285 -23.27 -19.70 -6.50
N PHE A 286 -22.77 -19.42 -5.29
CA PHE A 286 -21.74 -18.40 -5.07
C PHE A 286 -20.46 -18.72 -5.86
N TRP A 287 -19.97 -19.96 -5.76
CA TRP A 287 -18.77 -20.39 -6.49
C TRP A 287 -18.95 -20.28 -8.02
N LEU A 288 -20.11 -20.64 -8.53
CA LEU A 288 -20.42 -20.49 -9.97
C LEU A 288 -20.44 -19.03 -10.42
N ALA A 289 -21.00 -18.13 -9.60
CA ALA A 289 -21.13 -16.71 -9.92
C ALA A 289 -19.79 -15.95 -9.82
N PHE A 290 -19.02 -16.21 -8.76
CA PHE A 290 -17.82 -15.41 -8.44
C PHE A 290 -16.50 -16.14 -8.71
N ARG A 291 -16.53 -17.43 -9.07
CA ARG A 291 -15.35 -18.27 -9.32
C ARG A 291 -14.35 -18.30 -8.13
N THR A 292 -14.81 -17.96 -6.94
CA THR A 292 -14.02 -17.94 -5.69
C THR A 292 -14.71 -18.82 -4.65
N ALA A 293 -13.92 -19.47 -3.79
CA ALA A 293 -14.48 -20.25 -2.70
C ALA A 293 -15.13 -19.31 -1.65
N PRO A 294 -16.32 -19.68 -1.13
CA PRO A 294 -16.92 -18.90 -0.05
C PRO A 294 -16.07 -18.97 1.23
N ALA A 295 -16.14 -17.92 2.04
CA ALA A 295 -15.52 -17.89 3.35
C ALA A 295 -16.32 -18.79 4.32
N TRP A 296 -15.83 -20.01 4.57
CA TRP A 296 -16.52 -21.03 5.35
C TRP A 296 -16.82 -20.63 6.80
N GLY A 297 -15.95 -19.79 7.42
CA GLY A 297 -16.18 -19.33 8.78
C GLY A 297 -17.50 -18.57 8.98
N PRO A 298 -17.76 -17.47 8.24
CA PRO A 298 -19.04 -16.77 8.27
C PRO A 298 -20.22 -17.65 7.89
N VAL A 299 -20.09 -18.50 6.86
CA VAL A 299 -21.15 -19.40 6.41
C VAL A 299 -21.55 -20.36 7.55
N ALA A 300 -20.59 -20.98 8.21
CA ALA A 300 -20.84 -21.84 9.38
C ALA A 300 -21.48 -21.05 10.52
N GLY A 301 -21.03 -19.83 10.77
CA GLY A 301 -21.60 -18.94 11.77
C GLY A 301 -23.09 -18.64 11.53
N PHE A 302 -23.47 -18.30 10.31
CA PHE A 302 -24.87 -18.08 9.92
C PHE A 302 -25.72 -19.33 10.06
N TRP A 303 -25.18 -20.50 9.68
CA TRP A 303 -25.87 -21.77 9.85
C TRP A 303 -26.13 -22.09 11.33
N VAL A 304 -25.14 -21.89 12.21
CA VAL A 304 -25.29 -22.09 13.66
C VAL A 304 -26.32 -21.12 14.24
N MET A 305 -26.32 -19.84 13.82
CA MET A 305 -27.31 -18.86 14.26
C MET A 305 -28.75 -19.24 13.82
N ASN A 306 -28.90 -19.76 12.61
CA ASN A 306 -30.18 -20.28 12.12
C ASN A 306 -30.68 -21.44 12.97
N LEU A 307 -29.81 -22.42 13.29
CA LEU A 307 -30.16 -23.54 14.17
C LEU A 307 -30.50 -23.09 15.61
N ALA A 308 -29.78 -22.09 16.11
CA ALA A 308 -30.07 -21.51 17.44
C ALA A 308 -31.46 -20.85 17.47
N GLY A 309 -31.82 -20.11 16.42
CA GLY A 309 -33.16 -19.53 16.26
C GLY A 309 -34.24 -20.60 16.21
N THR A 310 -33.99 -21.67 15.46
CA THR A 310 -34.85 -22.85 15.40
C THR A 310 -35.05 -23.47 16.78
N ALA A 311 -33.97 -23.77 17.50
CA ALA A 311 -34.01 -24.38 18.82
C ALA A 311 -34.80 -23.53 19.81
N LEU A 312 -34.57 -22.21 19.81
CA LEU A 312 -35.30 -21.28 20.68
C LEU A 312 -36.78 -21.28 20.34
N ALA A 313 -37.17 -21.24 19.08
CA ALA A 313 -38.56 -21.27 18.64
C ALA A 313 -39.28 -22.56 19.11
N TYR A 314 -38.61 -23.71 19.01
CA TYR A 314 -39.14 -24.97 19.52
C TYR A 314 -39.31 -24.95 21.04
N LEU A 315 -38.32 -24.51 21.77
CA LEU A 315 -38.40 -24.39 23.25
C LEU A 315 -39.54 -23.51 23.72
N LEU A 316 -39.67 -22.33 23.11
CA LEU A 316 -40.74 -21.35 23.47
C LEU A 316 -42.13 -21.88 23.09
N THR A 317 -42.27 -22.53 21.95
CA THR A 317 -43.58 -23.04 21.49
C THR A 317 -44.02 -24.26 22.28
N MET A 318 -43.10 -25.16 22.63
CA MET A 318 -43.43 -26.30 23.49
C MET A 318 -43.81 -25.86 24.91
N ARG A 319 -43.18 -24.81 25.45
CA ARG A 319 -43.52 -24.25 26.77
C ARG A 319 -44.90 -23.62 26.79
N ARG A 320 -45.26 -22.83 25.76
CA ARG A 320 -46.54 -22.15 25.65
C ARG A 320 -47.72 -23.12 25.49
N LYS A 321 -47.64 -24.07 24.55
CA LYS A 321 -48.70 -25.05 24.32
C LYS A 321 -48.90 -25.98 25.50
N PHE A 322 -47.91 -26.17 26.33
CA PHE A 322 -48.00 -26.97 27.53
C PHE A 322 -48.73 -26.24 28.68
N LEU A 323 -48.57 -24.91 28.75
CA LEU A 323 -49.30 -24.07 29.71
C LEU A 323 -50.79 -23.94 29.31
N GLU A 324 -51.06 -23.72 28.01
CA GLU A 324 -52.46 -23.61 27.52
C GLU A 324 -53.22 -24.93 27.60
N SER A 325 -52.57 -26.10 27.49
CA SER A 325 -53.25 -27.39 27.68
C SER A 325 -53.60 -27.72 29.15
N ASN A 326 -52.91 -27.11 30.09
CA ASN A 326 -53.20 -27.28 31.50
C ASN A 326 -54.24 -26.27 32.03
N LEU A 327 -54.40 -25.09 31.38
CA LEU A 327 -55.45 -24.12 31.71
C LEU A 327 -56.83 -24.41 31.13
N GLY A 328 -56.92 -25.34 30.15
CA GLY A 328 -58.20 -25.79 29.58
C GLY A 328 -58.76 -27.04 30.22
N ARG A 329 -58.34 -27.41 31.43
CA ARG A 329 -58.81 -28.53 32.24
C ARG A 329 -59.47 -28.14 33.56
N GLU A 330 -59.87 -26.89 33.70
CA GLU A 330 -60.79 -26.50 34.80
C GLU A 330 -62.21 -26.28 34.32
#